data_72c20abb0133b0aae5dca38c6306b8c3
#
_entry.id   72c20abb0133b0aae5dca38c6306b8c3
#
_cell.length_a   1.000
_cell.length_b   1.000
_cell.length_c   1.000
_cell.angle_alpha   90.00
_cell.angle_beta   90.00
_cell.angle_gamma   90.00
#
_symmetry.space_group_name_H-M   'P 1'
#
loop_
_entity.id
_entity.type
_entity.pdbx_description
1 polymer ?
#
loop_
_entity_poly.entity_id
_entity_poly.type
_entity_poly.pdbx_seq_one_letter_code
_entity_poly.pdbx_strand_id
1 'polypeptide(L)'
;MILGISFSMSTRKIVAGPDIQMRGLIFLKDANEIVDKISGIFEKTVFDYVQKPGLVDFNELRNICKENISRVVRSDLGKDPMILPVIISV
;
A
#
# COMPACT_ATOMS: atom_id res chain seq x y z
N MET A 1 -4.87 -3.49 -9.36
CA MET A 1 -3.62 -3.25 -8.63
C MET A 1 -3.61 -4.08 -7.36
N ILE A 2 -2.61 -4.89 -7.18
CA ILE A 2 -2.43 -5.72 -5.98
C ILE A 2 -1.18 -5.24 -5.25
N LEU A 3 -1.33 -4.97 -3.95
CA LEU A 3 -0.22 -4.50 -3.11
C LEU A 3 -0.03 -5.48 -1.96
N GLY A 4 1.20 -5.91 -1.74
CA GLY A 4 1.52 -6.86 -0.68
C GLY A 4 2.59 -6.32 0.25
N ILE A 5 2.40 -6.54 1.55
CA ILE A 5 3.39 -6.17 2.56
C ILE A 5 3.25 -7.10 3.77
N SER A 6 4.36 -7.37 4.41
CA SER A 6 4.39 -8.15 5.65
C SER A 6 5.07 -7.35 6.74
N PHE A 7 4.55 -7.43 7.96
CA PHE A 7 5.15 -6.78 9.12
C PHE A 7 5.23 -7.74 10.30
N SER A 8 6.12 -7.46 11.23
CA SER A 8 6.26 -8.23 12.46
C SER A 8 5.44 -7.61 13.57
N MET A 9 4.55 -8.38 14.19
CA MET A 9 3.78 -7.91 15.35
C MET A 9 4.67 -7.68 16.57
N SER A 10 5.75 -8.44 16.71
CA SER A 10 6.63 -8.29 17.87
C SER A 10 7.53 -7.07 17.78
N THR A 11 8.09 -6.78 16.60
CA THR A 11 9.00 -5.65 16.40
C THR A 11 8.32 -4.40 15.86
N ARG A 12 7.10 -4.55 15.32
CA ARG A 12 6.34 -3.47 14.66
C ARG A 12 7.10 -2.87 13.47
N LYS A 13 7.88 -3.72 12.78
CA LYS A 13 8.66 -3.33 11.60
C LYS A 13 8.20 -4.09 10.37
N ILE A 14 8.38 -3.45 9.21
CA ILE A 14 8.14 -4.09 7.92
C ILE A 14 9.23 -5.13 7.69
N VAL A 15 8.85 -6.36 7.36
CA VAL A 15 9.79 -7.46 7.14
C VAL A 15 9.88 -7.91 5.69
N ALA A 16 8.85 -7.62 4.88
CA ALA A 16 8.85 -7.94 3.45
C ALA A 16 7.94 -6.99 2.69
N GLY A 17 8.31 -6.69 1.46
CA GLY A 17 7.60 -5.75 0.59
C GLY A 17 7.99 -4.31 0.86
N PRO A 18 7.24 -3.35 0.31
CA PRO A 18 6.00 -3.55 -0.46
C PRO A 18 6.22 -4.11 -1.86
N ASP A 19 5.33 -4.98 -2.29
CA ASP A 19 5.27 -5.52 -3.63
C ASP A 19 4.02 -4.99 -4.33
N ILE A 20 4.18 -4.47 -5.54
CA ILE A 20 3.08 -3.88 -6.28
C ILE A 20 2.97 -4.52 -7.65
N GLN A 21 1.77 -5.05 -7.95
CA GLN A 21 1.46 -5.58 -9.27
C GLN A 21 0.40 -4.70 -9.92
N MET A 22 0.75 -4.12 -11.05
CA MET A 22 -0.12 -3.23 -11.80
C MET A 22 -0.41 -3.84 -13.16
N ARG A 23 -1.70 -3.81 -13.56
CA ARG A 23 -2.10 -4.29 -14.88
C ARG A 23 -3.03 -3.27 -15.52
N GLY A 24 -2.72 -2.89 -16.75
CA GLY A 24 -3.59 -2.07 -17.59
C GLY A 24 -3.81 -0.64 -17.15
N LEU A 25 -3.04 -0.12 -16.22
CA LEU A 25 -3.27 1.22 -15.68
C LEU A 25 -2.37 2.30 -16.29
N ILE A 26 -1.14 1.96 -16.68
CA ILE A 26 -0.16 2.95 -17.10
C ILE A 26 0.75 2.41 -18.21
N PHE A 27 1.32 3.32 -18.98
CA PHE A 27 2.36 2.97 -19.95
C PHE A 27 3.69 2.71 -19.23
N LEU A 28 4.51 1.82 -19.81
CA LEU A 28 5.74 1.35 -19.16
C LEU A 28 6.71 2.47 -18.78
N LYS A 29 6.79 3.54 -19.57
CA LYS A 29 7.73 4.63 -19.29
C LYS A 29 7.40 5.38 -18.00
N ASP A 30 6.12 5.38 -17.57
CA ASP A 30 5.68 6.07 -16.37
C ASP A 30 5.53 5.12 -15.17
N ALA A 31 5.63 3.81 -15.40
CA ALA A 31 5.34 2.80 -14.40
C ALA A 31 6.25 2.88 -13.18
N ASN A 32 7.55 3.05 -13.39
CA ASN A 32 8.52 3.04 -12.30
C ASN A 32 8.29 4.18 -11.31
N GLU A 33 8.02 5.38 -11.81
CA GLU A 33 7.79 6.55 -10.98
C GLU A 33 6.54 6.40 -10.12
N ILE A 34 5.42 5.96 -10.72
CA ILE A 34 4.18 5.81 -9.99
C ILE A 34 4.25 4.62 -9.02
N VAL A 35 4.93 3.54 -9.39
CA VAL A 35 5.14 2.39 -8.49
C VAL A 35 5.94 2.79 -7.28
N ASP A 36 7.02 3.55 -7.45
CA ASP A 36 7.83 4.03 -6.34
C ASP A 36 7.02 4.91 -5.38
N LYS A 37 6.21 5.79 -5.93
CA LYS A 37 5.35 6.68 -5.15
C LYS A 37 4.31 5.89 -4.36
N ILE A 38 3.64 4.93 -4.99
CA ILE A 38 2.65 4.08 -4.34
C ILE A 38 3.30 3.20 -3.27
N SER A 39 4.47 2.62 -3.57
CA SER A 39 5.24 1.83 -2.59
C SER A 39 5.54 2.62 -1.33
N GLY A 40 6.00 3.84 -1.49
CA GLY A 40 6.31 4.72 -0.36
C GLY A 40 5.09 5.03 0.48
N ILE A 41 3.96 5.32 -0.16
CA ILE A 41 2.70 5.62 0.54
C ILE A 41 2.20 4.38 1.29
N PHE A 42 2.22 3.22 0.64
CA PHE A 42 1.76 1.97 1.23
C PHE A 42 2.60 1.59 2.45
N GLU A 43 3.92 1.60 2.30
CA GLU A 43 4.85 1.29 3.39
C GLU A 43 4.67 2.25 4.56
N LYS A 44 4.62 3.55 4.30
CA LYS A 44 4.43 4.55 5.35
C LYS A 44 3.09 4.39 6.06
N THR A 45 2.03 4.14 5.32
CA THR A 45 0.69 3.97 5.90
C THR A 45 0.66 2.76 6.84
N VAL A 46 1.20 1.62 6.40
CA VAL A 46 1.25 0.41 7.23
C VAL A 46 2.15 0.62 8.44
N PHE A 47 3.35 1.16 8.22
CA PHE A 47 4.30 1.39 9.31
C PHE A 47 3.70 2.31 10.39
N ASP A 48 3.13 3.44 9.99
CA ASP A 48 2.55 4.39 10.95
C ASP A 48 1.38 3.76 11.72
N TYR A 49 0.55 2.97 11.04
CA TYR A 49 -0.58 2.32 11.69
C TYR A 49 -0.12 1.32 12.75
N VAL A 50 0.86 0.46 12.42
CA VAL A 50 1.30 -0.59 13.34
C VAL A 50 2.13 -0.07 14.51
N GLN A 51 2.59 1.19 14.48
CA GLN A 51 3.25 1.82 15.63
C GLN A 51 2.25 2.18 16.73
N LYS A 52 0.97 2.30 16.42
CA LYS A 52 -0.05 2.63 17.42
C LYS A 52 -0.23 1.46 18.38
N PRO A 53 -0.43 1.75 19.69
CA PRO A 53 -0.66 0.67 20.67
C PRO A 53 -2.01 0.00 20.44
N GLY A 54 -2.09 -1.26 20.80
CA GLY A 54 -3.34 -2.03 20.72
C GLY A 54 -3.36 -3.01 19.57
N LEU A 55 -4.52 -3.58 19.31
CA LEU A 55 -4.72 -4.57 18.26
C LEU A 55 -4.80 -3.91 16.88
N VAL A 56 -4.26 -4.59 15.88
CA VAL A 56 -4.35 -4.15 14.49
C VAL A 56 -5.71 -4.57 13.94
N ASP A 57 -6.49 -3.58 13.48
CA ASP A 57 -7.70 -3.83 12.72
C ASP A 57 -7.32 -3.86 11.24
N PHE A 58 -7.24 -5.07 10.68
CA PHE A 58 -6.81 -5.25 9.28
C PHE A 58 -7.79 -4.64 8.29
N ASN A 59 -9.09 -4.66 8.58
CA ASN A 59 -10.07 -4.03 7.70
C ASN A 59 -9.89 -2.52 7.65
N GLU A 60 -9.70 -1.90 8.80
CA GLU A 60 -9.43 -0.48 8.89
C GLU A 60 -8.13 -0.11 8.17
N LEU A 61 -7.07 -0.87 8.41
CA LEU A 61 -5.78 -0.64 7.78
C LEU A 61 -5.87 -0.75 6.26
N ARG A 62 -6.53 -1.80 5.74
CA ARG A 62 -6.73 -1.95 4.30
C ARG A 62 -7.52 -0.78 3.72
N ASN A 63 -8.54 -0.30 4.40
CA ASN A 63 -9.34 0.83 3.93
C ASN A 63 -8.54 2.13 3.90
N ILE A 64 -7.70 2.38 4.90
CA ILE A 64 -6.81 3.54 4.92
C ILE A 64 -5.82 3.48 3.76
N CYS A 65 -5.22 2.32 3.50
CA CYS A 65 -4.32 2.14 2.37
C CYS A 65 -5.02 2.40 1.04
N LYS A 66 -6.20 1.82 0.84
CA LYS A 66 -6.99 2.06 -0.38
C LYS A 66 -7.26 3.54 -0.60
N GLU A 67 -7.69 4.23 0.43
CA GLU A 67 -8.02 5.65 0.35
C GLU A 67 -6.80 6.49 0.00
N ASN A 68 -5.69 6.28 0.68
CA ASN A 68 -4.47 7.05 0.46
C ASN A 68 -3.91 6.82 -0.95
N ILE A 69 -3.91 5.58 -1.41
CA ILE A 69 -3.38 5.21 -2.72
C ILE A 69 -4.32 5.67 -3.83
N SER A 70 -5.63 5.50 -3.67
CA SER A 70 -6.63 5.96 -4.64
C SER A 70 -6.52 7.46 -4.88
N ARG A 71 -6.28 8.23 -3.84
CA ARG A 71 -6.13 9.67 -3.94
C ARG A 71 -4.97 10.05 -4.86
N VAL A 72 -3.84 9.37 -4.70
CA VAL A 72 -2.64 9.62 -5.52
C VAL A 72 -2.86 9.18 -6.96
N VAL A 73 -3.40 7.98 -7.17
CA VAL A 73 -3.63 7.46 -8.53
C VAL A 73 -4.64 8.33 -9.27
N ARG A 74 -5.68 8.76 -8.59
CA ARG A 74 -6.68 9.65 -9.19
C ARG A 74 -6.06 10.99 -9.57
N SER A 75 -5.22 11.54 -8.69
CA SER A 75 -4.54 12.82 -8.94
C SER A 75 -3.52 12.71 -10.09
N ASP A 76 -2.71 11.66 -10.10
CA ASP A 76 -1.60 11.54 -11.05
C ASP A 76 -2.03 10.94 -12.40
N LEU A 77 -3.00 10.03 -12.41
CA LEU A 77 -3.41 9.32 -13.62
C LEU A 77 -4.84 9.62 -14.06
N GLY A 78 -5.63 10.29 -13.23
CA GLY A 78 -7.01 10.59 -13.53
C GLY A 78 -7.92 9.37 -13.61
N LYS A 79 -7.55 8.27 -12.96
CA LYS A 79 -8.27 7.01 -12.99
C LYS A 79 -8.60 6.52 -11.58
N ASP A 80 -9.68 5.74 -11.47
CA ASP A 80 -10.06 5.06 -10.24
C ASP A 80 -9.69 3.58 -10.35
N PRO A 81 -8.51 3.18 -9.85
CA PRO A 81 -8.10 1.78 -9.94
C PRO A 81 -8.79 0.93 -8.89
N MET A 82 -8.95 -0.35 -9.19
CA MET A 82 -9.25 -1.33 -8.16
C MET A 82 -7.97 -1.60 -7.37
N ILE A 83 -8.01 -1.39 -6.07
CA ILE A 83 -6.87 -1.56 -5.18
C ILE A 83 -7.14 -2.69 -4.21
N LEU A 84 -6.27 -3.70 -4.20
CA LEU A 84 -6.37 -4.87 -3.34
C LEU A 84 -5.12 -4.94 -2.45
N PRO A 85 -5.15 -4.36 -1.26
CA PRO A 85 -4.04 -4.49 -0.33
C PRO A 85 -4.06 -5.85 0.36
N VAL A 86 -2.90 -6.51 0.38
CA VAL A 86 -2.69 -7.77 1.09
C VAL A 86 -1.66 -7.49 2.19
N ILE A 87 -2.10 -7.52 3.43
CA ILE A 87 -1.27 -7.17 4.59
C ILE A 87 -1.19 -8.37 5.51
N ILE A 88 0.03 -8.84 5.76
CA ILE A 88 0.28 -10.06 6.52
C ILE A 88 1.09 -9.71 7.76
N SER A 89 0.66 -10.24 8.91
CA SER A 89 1.45 -10.17 10.15
C SER A 89 2.21 -11.49 10.36
N VAL A 90 3.44 -11.37 10.76
CA VAL A 90 4.29 -12.51 11.09
C VAL A 90 4.88 -12.39 12.49
#